data_dfb855cc09bada17a7913ae8ab6eed3b
#
_entry.id   dfb855cc09bada17a7913ae8ab6eed3b
#
_cell.length_a   1.000
_cell.length_b   1.000
_cell.length_c   1.000
_cell.angle_alpha   90.00
_cell.angle_beta   90.00
_cell.angle_gamma   90.00
#
_symmetry.space_group_name_H-M   'P 1'
#
loop_
_entity.id
_entity.type
_entity.pdbx_description
1 polymer ?
#
loop_
_entity_poly.entity_id
_entity_poly.type
_entity_poly.pdbx_seq_one_letter_code
_entity_poly.pdbx_strand_id
1 'polypeptide(L)'
;MVSFRVGCMMYEIGAASFLHSFFSTVAYRLENNRWGSKFPVIMNELYQGKLSCENAPTAKEELTQIKKALSKLSPNKVIWDIDDLSKQPPWGDNISEEISSLGNYFITCDGRDFIEVFFMALNAAIEIKKDVMIQ
;
A
#
# COMPACT_ATOMS: atom_id res chain seq x y z
N MET A 1 5.29 9.97 -10.79
CA MET A 1 4.07 9.86 -9.98
C MET A 1 3.29 8.65 -10.41
N VAL A 2 2.76 7.91 -9.46
CA VAL A 2 1.95 6.73 -9.73
C VAL A 2 0.55 6.91 -9.18
N SER A 3 -0.40 6.19 -9.77
CA SER A 3 -1.81 6.19 -9.38
C SER A 3 -2.36 4.77 -9.51
N PHE A 4 -3.47 4.49 -8.81
CA PHE A 4 -4.29 3.34 -9.13
C PHE A 4 -5.34 3.78 -10.14
N ARG A 5 -5.45 3.02 -11.23
CA ARG A 5 -6.50 3.25 -12.23
C ARG A 5 -7.48 2.09 -12.24
N VAL A 6 -8.77 2.42 -12.16
CA VAL A 6 -9.85 1.43 -12.23
C VAL A 6 -10.86 1.94 -13.26
N GLY A 7 -10.80 1.37 -14.46
CA GLY A 7 -11.60 1.90 -15.58
C GLY A 7 -11.19 3.32 -15.93
N CYS A 8 -12.12 4.26 -15.84
CA CYS A 8 -11.82 5.68 -16.07
C CYS A 8 -11.52 6.46 -14.78
N MET A 9 -11.55 5.78 -13.62
CA MET A 9 -11.25 6.43 -12.36
C MET A 9 -9.76 6.33 -12.03
N MET A 10 -9.20 7.45 -11.55
CA MET A 10 -7.80 7.52 -11.13
C MET A 10 -7.74 7.90 -9.65
N TYR A 11 -6.95 7.14 -8.91
CA TYR A 11 -6.69 7.40 -7.49
C TYR A 11 -5.20 7.73 -7.35
N GLU A 12 -4.90 8.99 -7.12
CA GLU A 12 -3.51 9.43 -7.03
C GLU A 12 -2.85 8.92 -5.76
N ILE A 13 -1.60 8.47 -5.89
CA ILE A 13 -0.82 7.92 -4.78
C ILE A 13 0.34 8.87 -4.46
N GLY A 14 1.27 9.05 -5.38
CA GLY A 14 2.45 9.85 -5.18
C GLY A 14 3.66 9.29 -5.88
N ALA A 15 4.84 9.50 -5.30
CA ALA A 15 6.08 9.00 -5.88
C ALA A 15 6.10 7.47 -5.91
N ALA A 16 6.79 6.91 -6.91
CA ALA A 16 6.96 5.46 -6.99
C ALA A 16 7.69 4.91 -5.77
N SER A 17 8.65 5.66 -5.21
CA SER A 17 9.36 5.27 -4.00
C SER A 17 8.46 5.19 -2.77
N PHE A 18 7.45 6.06 -2.69
CA PHE A 18 6.45 6.01 -1.63
C PHE A 18 5.63 4.71 -1.70
N LEU A 19 5.16 4.36 -2.89
CA LEU A 19 4.41 3.13 -3.07
C LEU A 19 5.29 1.91 -2.78
N HIS A 20 6.54 1.93 -3.25
CA HIS A 20 7.50 0.87 -2.95
C HIS A 20 7.75 0.73 -1.45
N SER A 21 7.73 1.83 -0.72
CA SER A 21 7.86 1.80 0.75
C SER A 21 6.70 1.05 1.41
N PHE A 22 5.49 1.27 0.93
CA PHE A 22 4.35 0.52 1.46
C PHE A 22 4.55 -0.98 1.28
N PHE A 23 4.88 -1.42 0.06
CA PHE A 23 5.15 -2.85 -0.21
C PHE A 23 6.34 -3.36 0.61
N SER A 24 7.41 -2.57 0.71
CA SER A 24 8.60 -2.94 1.48
C SER A 24 8.29 -3.15 2.96
N THR A 25 7.49 -2.26 3.53
CA THR A 25 7.09 -2.36 4.94
C THR A 25 6.25 -3.61 5.18
N VAL A 26 5.29 -3.89 4.28
CA VAL A 26 4.46 -5.09 4.40
C VAL A 26 5.32 -6.35 4.33
N ALA A 27 6.21 -6.44 3.34
CA ALA A 27 7.04 -7.62 3.16
C ALA A 27 7.99 -7.83 4.33
N TYR A 28 8.66 -6.78 4.78
CA TYR A 28 9.67 -6.89 5.82
C TYR A 28 9.05 -7.12 7.20
N ARG A 29 8.01 -6.37 7.54
CA ARG A 29 7.44 -6.38 8.89
C ARG A 29 6.33 -7.41 9.08
N LEU A 30 5.49 -7.63 8.07
CA LEU A 30 4.34 -8.52 8.20
C LEU A 30 4.58 -9.90 7.63
N GLU A 31 5.45 -10.01 6.62
CA GLU A 31 5.73 -11.30 5.95
C GLU A 31 7.09 -11.86 6.32
N ASN A 32 7.73 -11.35 7.37
CA ASN A 32 9.05 -11.78 7.84
C ASN A 32 10.11 -11.78 6.73
N ASN A 33 10.09 -10.73 5.90
CA ASN A 33 10.98 -10.56 4.75
C ASN A 33 10.81 -11.66 3.69
N ARG A 34 9.63 -12.28 3.63
CA ARG A 34 9.29 -13.29 2.62
C ARG A 34 8.18 -12.75 1.74
N TRP A 35 8.58 -11.99 0.74
CA TRP A 35 7.68 -11.25 -0.15
C TRP A 35 6.58 -12.16 -0.73
N GLY A 36 5.32 -11.78 -0.49
CA GLY A 36 4.16 -12.50 -1.02
C GLY A 36 3.76 -13.76 -0.27
N SER A 37 4.43 -14.08 0.85
CA SER A 37 4.14 -15.30 1.60
C SER A 37 2.80 -15.26 2.33
N LYS A 38 2.34 -14.08 2.74
CA LYS A 38 1.05 -13.91 3.42
C LYS A 38 0.00 -13.23 2.57
N PHE A 39 0.41 -12.30 1.72
CA PHE A 39 -0.50 -11.45 0.95
C PHE A 39 -0.15 -11.51 -0.54
N PRO A 40 -0.26 -12.72 -1.15
CA PRO A 40 0.23 -12.92 -2.52
C PRO A 40 -0.52 -12.10 -3.57
N VAL A 41 -1.79 -11.82 -3.38
CA VAL A 41 -2.56 -11.06 -4.38
C VAL A 41 -2.06 -9.61 -4.44
N ILE A 42 -1.91 -8.96 -3.29
CA ILE A 42 -1.39 -7.59 -3.24
C ILE A 42 0.10 -7.57 -3.59
N MET A 43 0.90 -8.43 -2.94
CA MET A 43 2.35 -8.35 -3.03
C MET A 43 2.91 -8.86 -4.34
N ASN A 44 2.29 -9.85 -4.96
CA ASN A 44 2.78 -10.42 -6.22
C ASN A 44 1.99 -9.94 -7.42
N GLU A 45 0.65 -10.03 -7.38
CA GLU A 45 -0.15 -9.67 -8.55
C GLU A 45 -0.20 -8.17 -8.76
N LEU A 46 -0.63 -7.41 -7.76
CA LEU A 46 -0.74 -5.95 -7.92
C LEU A 46 0.62 -5.29 -8.10
N TYR A 47 1.63 -5.75 -7.38
CA TYR A 47 2.97 -5.17 -7.45
C TYR A 47 3.52 -5.17 -8.88
N GLN A 48 3.13 -6.15 -9.70
CA GLN A 48 3.57 -6.22 -11.10
C GLN A 48 2.83 -5.23 -12.00
N GLY A 49 1.85 -4.50 -11.46
CA GLY A 49 1.20 -3.40 -12.15
C GLY A 49 -0.27 -3.61 -12.46
N LYS A 50 -0.82 -4.81 -12.28
CA LYS A 50 -2.21 -5.10 -12.62
C LYS A 50 -2.80 -6.16 -11.70
N LEU A 51 -3.93 -5.82 -11.08
CA LEU A 51 -4.71 -6.74 -10.26
C LEU A 51 -6.03 -7.03 -10.96
N SER A 52 -6.32 -8.31 -11.22
CA SER A 52 -7.59 -8.71 -11.81
C SER A 52 -8.76 -8.35 -10.88
N CYS A 53 -9.87 -7.88 -11.47
CA CYS A 53 -11.05 -7.56 -10.67
C CYS A 53 -11.64 -8.82 -10.00
N GLU A 54 -11.40 -9.99 -10.53
CA GLU A 54 -11.82 -11.26 -9.91
C GLU A 54 -11.10 -11.50 -8.58
N ASN A 55 -9.88 -11.00 -8.45
CA ASN A 55 -9.08 -11.14 -7.24
C ASN A 55 -9.18 -9.93 -6.30
N ALA A 56 -9.94 -8.91 -6.67
CA ALA A 56 -10.11 -7.72 -5.83
C ALA A 56 -10.75 -8.04 -4.47
N PRO A 57 -11.75 -8.94 -4.36
CA PRO A 57 -12.28 -9.31 -3.04
C PRO A 57 -11.21 -9.93 -2.13
N THR A 58 -10.36 -10.80 -2.67
CA THR A 58 -9.26 -11.40 -1.91
C THR A 58 -8.24 -10.33 -1.50
N ALA A 59 -7.90 -9.41 -2.42
CA ALA A 59 -7.01 -8.30 -2.11
C ALA A 59 -7.58 -7.43 -0.98
N LYS A 60 -8.89 -7.21 -0.98
CA LYS A 60 -9.56 -6.44 0.07
C LYS A 60 -9.43 -7.11 1.44
N GLU A 61 -9.57 -8.44 1.49
CA GLU A 61 -9.34 -9.18 2.74
C GLU A 61 -7.88 -9.09 3.18
N GLU A 62 -6.95 -9.22 2.25
CA GLU A 62 -5.53 -9.06 2.55
C GLU A 62 -5.24 -7.67 3.10
N LEU A 63 -5.79 -6.63 2.47
CA LEU A 63 -5.57 -5.25 2.91
C LEU A 63 -6.17 -4.99 4.30
N THR A 64 -7.31 -5.60 4.62
CA THR A 64 -7.90 -5.53 5.95
C THR A 64 -6.95 -6.08 7.00
N GLN A 65 -6.32 -7.22 6.73
CA GLN A 65 -5.35 -7.81 7.62
C GLN A 65 -4.07 -6.97 7.72
N ILE A 66 -3.62 -6.42 6.58
CA ILE A 66 -2.45 -5.55 6.53
C ILE A 66 -2.67 -4.31 7.41
N LYS A 67 -3.82 -3.65 7.26
CA LYS A 67 -4.16 -2.47 8.05
C LYS A 67 -4.15 -2.78 9.53
N LYS A 68 -4.78 -3.89 9.91
CA LYS A 68 -4.86 -4.32 11.30
C LYS A 68 -3.46 -4.57 11.89
N ALA A 69 -2.59 -5.25 11.13
CA ALA A 69 -1.24 -5.55 11.58
C ALA A 69 -0.37 -4.28 11.65
N LEU A 70 -0.46 -3.41 10.65
CA LEU A 70 0.29 -2.14 10.64
C LEU A 70 -0.13 -1.23 11.79
N SER A 71 -1.40 -1.28 12.19
CA SER A 71 -1.90 -0.46 13.30
C SER A 71 -1.26 -0.83 14.64
N LYS A 72 -0.59 -1.97 14.73
CA LYS A 72 0.12 -2.41 15.93
C LYS A 72 1.60 -2.02 15.92
N LEU A 73 2.08 -1.41 14.84
CA LEU A 73 3.49 -1.03 14.68
C LEU A 73 3.62 0.49 14.79
N SER A 74 4.65 0.94 15.49
CA SER A 74 4.94 2.36 15.60
C SER A 74 5.48 2.91 14.27
N PRO A 75 5.33 4.22 14.00
CA PRO A 75 5.76 4.80 12.71
C PRO A 75 7.23 4.59 12.39
N ASN A 76 8.10 4.48 13.40
CA ASN A 76 9.53 4.28 13.17
C ASN A 76 9.88 2.90 12.62
N LYS A 77 8.90 2.01 12.52
CA LYS A 77 9.08 0.68 11.93
C LYS A 77 8.95 0.67 10.40
N VAL A 78 8.70 1.82 9.78
CA VAL A 78 8.59 1.91 8.33
C VAL A 78 9.87 1.44 7.65
N ILE A 79 9.72 0.74 6.53
CA ILE A 79 10.84 0.34 5.67
C ILE A 79 10.70 1.15 4.37
N TRP A 80 11.66 2.02 4.09
CA TRP A 80 11.58 2.85 2.90
C TRP A 80 11.89 2.06 1.63
N ASP A 81 12.92 1.21 1.71
CA ASP A 81 13.34 0.38 0.58
C ASP A 81 13.86 -0.95 1.10
N ILE A 82 13.14 -2.04 0.80
CA ILE A 82 13.54 -3.38 1.26
C ILE A 82 14.86 -3.84 0.64
N ASP A 83 15.22 -3.29 -0.53
CA ASP A 83 16.46 -3.63 -1.22
C ASP A 83 17.67 -2.87 -0.67
N ASP A 84 17.40 -1.82 0.12
CA ASP A 84 18.46 -1.03 0.78
C ASP A 84 17.92 -0.47 2.09
N LEU A 85 18.11 -1.22 3.16
CA LEU A 85 17.56 -0.88 4.48
C LEU A 85 18.21 0.37 5.10
N SER A 86 19.30 0.86 4.52
CA SER A 86 19.91 2.11 4.97
C SER A 86 19.17 3.35 4.51
N LYS A 87 18.31 3.23 3.52
CA LYS A 87 17.51 4.36 3.02
C LYS A 87 16.41 4.71 4.00
N GLN A 88 16.18 6.00 4.17
CA GLN A 88 15.18 6.55 5.07
C GLN A 88 14.17 7.37 4.28
N PRO A 89 12.94 7.54 4.81
CA PRO A 89 11.98 8.44 4.17
C PRO A 89 12.56 9.85 4.04
N PRO A 90 12.21 10.59 2.97
CA PRO A 90 12.72 11.96 2.78
C PRO A 90 12.44 12.90 3.95
N TRP A 91 11.35 12.66 4.68
CA TRP A 91 10.98 13.47 5.86
C TRP A 91 11.62 12.98 7.15
N GLY A 92 12.33 11.83 7.15
CA GLY A 92 12.95 11.26 8.35
C GLY A 92 11.93 11.03 9.46
N ASP A 93 12.18 11.61 10.64
CA ASP A 93 11.29 11.49 11.78
C ASP A 93 10.29 12.65 11.89
N ASN A 94 10.26 13.54 10.90
CA ASN A 94 9.37 14.71 10.90
C ASN A 94 8.00 14.34 10.38
N ILE A 95 7.18 13.75 11.24
CA ILE A 95 5.82 13.31 10.90
C ILE A 95 4.79 14.04 11.74
N SER A 96 3.55 14.10 11.25
CA SER A 96 2.44 14.72 11.98
C SER A 96 2.15 13.97 13.28
N GLU A 97 1.77 14.71 14.31
CA GLU A 97 1.35 14.12 15.58
C GLU A 97 0.09 13.26 15.45
N GLU A 98 -0.68 13.47 14.38
CA GLU A 98 -1.87 12.67 14.10
C GLU A 98 -1.52 11.23 13.68
N ILE A 99 -0.28 11.01 13.21
CA ILE A 99 0.19 9.68 12.83
C ILE A 99 0.58 8.93 14.10
N SER A 100 -0.21 7.91 14.44
CA SER A 100 -0.03 7.13 15.67
C SER A 100 0.57 5.75 15.42
N SER A 101 0.50 5.24 14.19
CA SER A 101 0.98 3.91 13.84
C SER A 101 1.25 3.83 12.34
N LEU A 102 1.80 2.70 11.88
CA LEU A 102 1.93 2.45 10.43
C LEU A 102 0.57 2.28 9.75
N GLY A 103 -0.50 2.04 10.51
CA GLY A 103 -1.85 1.94 9.96
C GLY A 103 -2.36 3.25 9.37
N ASN A 104 -1.87 4.41 9.85
CA ASN A 104 -2.23 5.71 9.30
C ASN A 104 -1.01 6.53 8.86
N TYR A 105 0.12 5.87 8.67
CA TYR A 105 1.38 6.52 8.33
C TYR A 105 1.45 6.96 6.87
N PHE A 106 0.90 6.16 5.96
CA PHE A 106 1.05 6.37 4.52
C PHE A 106 0.01 7.36 4.02
N ILE A 107 0.47 8.55 3.63
CA ILE A 107 -0.38 9.65 3.16
C ILE A 107 -0.06 9.93 1.70
N THR A 108 -1.08 9.98 0.86
CA THR A 108 -0.91 10.24 -0.57
C THR A 108 -0.45 11.67 -0.83
N CYS A 109 -0.02 11.95 -2.06
CA CYS A 109 0.48 13.29 -2.43
C CYS A 109 -0.60 14.37 -2.31
N ASP A 110 -1.88 13.99 -2.34
CA ASP A 110 -3.00 14.92 -2.16
C ASP A 110 -3.55 14.92 -0.72
N GLY A 111 -2.80 14.37 0.23
CA GLY A 111 -3.11 14.44 1.66
C GLY A 111 -4.13 13.44 2.17
N ARG A 112 -4.36 12.34 1.45
CA ARG A 112 -5.32 11.31 1.83
C ARG A 112 -4.62 10.10 2.45
N ASP A 113 -5.34 9.37 3.31
CA ASP A 113 -4.84 8.10 3.84
C ASP A 113 -4.74 7.09 2.69
N PHE A 114 -3.52 6.61 2.41
CA PHE A 114 -3.27 5.70 1.29
C PHE A 114 -4.08 4.41 1.41
N ILE A 115 -4.17 3.83 2.61
CA ILE A 115 -4.90 2.58 2.80
C ILE A 115 -6.38 2.77 2.49
N GLU A 116 -6.97 3.91 2.89
CA GLU A 116 -8.35 4.25 2.55
C GLU A 116 -8.53 4.39 1.03
N VAL A 117 -7.59 5.07 0.37
CA VAL A 117 -7.60 5.21 -1.10
C VAL A 117 -7.50 3.83 -1.76
N PHE A 118 -6.65 2.97 -1.22
CA PHE A 118 -6.49 1.60 -1.71
C PHE A 118 -7.81 0.82 -1.59
N PHE A 119 -8.48 0.91 -0.45
CA PHE A 119 -9.81 0.30 -0.29
C PHE A 119 -10.81 0.85 -1.31
N MET A 120 -10.80 2.16 -1.56
CA MET A 120 -11.67 2.76 -2.56
C MET A 120 -11.44 2.18 -3.94
N ALA A 121 -10.18 2.01 -4.33
CA ALA A 121 -9.84 1.42 -5.62
C ALA A 121 -10.31 -0.04 -5.72
N LEU A 122 -10.11 -0.83 -4.66
CA LEU A 122 -10.55 -2.23 -4.66
C LEU A 122 -12.07 -2.33 -4.70
N ASN A 123 -12.79 -1.49 -3.96
CA ASN A 123 -14.24 -1.48 -3.99
C ASN A 123 -14.77 -1.07 -5.37
N ALA A 124 -14.13 -0.10 -6.01
CA ALA A 124 -14.49 0.30 -7.37
C ALA A 124 -14.28 -0.87 -8.35
N ALA A 125 -13.16 -1.59 -8.24
CA ALA A 125 -12.87 -2.73 -9.10
C ALA A 125 -13.94 -3.82 -8.97
N ILE A 126 -14.39 -4.09 -7.75
CA ILE A 126 -15.46 -5.06 -7.50
C ILE A 126 -16.78 -4.59 -8.11
N GLU A 127 -17.11 -3.32 -7.91
CA GLU A 127 -18.39 -2.76 -8.32
C GLU A 127 -18.53 -2.66 -9.85
N ILE A 128 -17.51 -2.11 -10.52
CA ILE A 128 -17.58 -1.89 -11.97
C ILE A 128 -16.93 -3.01 -12.78
N LYS A 129 -16.36 -4.01 -12.13
CA LYS A 129 -15.72 -5.18 -12.77
C LYS A 129 -14.60 -4.78 -13.73
N LYS A 130 -13.72 -3.92 -13.24
CA LYS A 130 -12.51 -3.49 -13.96
C LYS A 130 -11.28 -3.76 -13.09
N ASP A 131 -10.17 -4.07 -13.75
CA ASP A 131 -8.93 -4.36 -13.05
C ASP A 131 -8.34 -3.11 -12.41
N VAL A 132 -7.54 -3.30 -11.35
CA VAL A 132 -6.75 -2.21 -10.75
C VAL A 132 -5.38 -2.19 -11.42
N MET A 133 -5.00 -1.04 -11.96
CA MET A 133 -3.71 -0.88 -12.62
C MET A 133 -2.89 0.19 -11.92
N ILE A 134 -1.59 -0.04 -11.82
CA ILE A 134 -0.65 0.97 -11.34
C ILE A 134 -0.13 1.72 -12.58
N GLN A 135 -0.33 3.02 -12.60
CA GLN A 135 0.11 3.86 -13.73
C GLN A 135 0.87 5.11 -13.31
#